data_77ccab368aed74597f000386c80dc432
#
_entry.id   77ccab368aed74597f000386c80dc432
#
_cell.length_a   1.000
_cell.length_b   1.000
_cell.length_c   1.000
_cell.angle_alpha   90.00
_cell.angle_beta   90.00
_cell.angle_gamma   90.00
#
_symmetry.space_group_name_H-M   'P 1'
#
loop_
_entity.id
_entity.type
_entity.pdbx_description
1 polymer ?
#
loop_
_entity_poly.entity_id
_entity_poly.type
_entity_poly.pdbx_seq_one_letter_code
_entity_poly.pdbx_strand_id
1 'polypeptide(L)'
;KPLKLDHIKDRILGHWGTVPGQSFIYAQSIYLISKHQPSMLFISGPGHGAPSVFSNIFAEGTFGDFYEEFQRDAKGMSHLIKNFSWPGGLPSHVTPITPGSILEGGELGYSLATAYGAVFDNPELIAVCVVGDGEAETGPLAAAWQSNKFLNPAESGAVLPILHDNGYKISGPTIFGAMKNSEILNFFSGLGYEPRIVEGTNLHQKMMDVMEWAYQSICRIQKRARTSEKQFLAPRWPVIILRSPKGWHGIREADGKKIEGNFRSHGIPLGDVKSNPNHFKLLEAWLKSYRIEELVDAKGQPLPEILEFVPQGNLRMGHNKHAFGGNVRKPLKFPELRKYEVLFKQKGLTEASNTAIAANF
;
A
#
# COMPACT_ATOMS: atom_id res chain seq x y z
N LYS A 1 18.99 -18.51 -12.24
CA LYS A 1 20.16 -19.07 -11.55
C LYS A 1 19.72 -19.67 -10.22
N PRO A 2 20.36 -20.76 -9.70
CA PRO A 2 20.06 -21.28 -8.37
C PRO A 2 20.27 -20.22 -7.28
N LEU A 3 19.45 -20.28 -6.23
CA LEU A 3 19.65 -19.45 -5.05
C LEU A 3 20.96 -19.84 -4.34
N LYS A 4 21.65 -18.87 -3.75
CA LYS A 4 22.88 -19.07 -2.98
C LYS A 4 22.78 -18.32 -1.65
N LEU A 5 23.55 -18.75 -0.66
CA LEU A 5 23.53 -18.12 0.66
C LEU A 5 24.01 -16.66 0.63
N ASP A 6 24.94 -16.33 -0.28
CA ASP A 6 25.43 -14.96 -0.48
C ASP A 6 24.38 -14.01 -1.10
N HIS A 7 23.30 -14.56 -1.67
CA HIS A 7 22.16 -13.76 -2.11
C HIS A 7 21.26 -13.31 -0.93
N ILE A 8 21.44 -13.88 0.25
CA ILE A 8 20.63 -13.56 1.43
C ILE A 8 21.30 -12.45 2.22
N LYS A 9 20.60 -11.35 2.46
CA LYS A 9 21.08 -10.24 3.29
C LYS A 9 21.38 -10.72 4.71
N ASP A 10 22.36 -10.10 5.36
CA ASP A 10 22.69 -10.42 6.77
C ASP A 10 21.56 -10.05 7.72
N ARG A 11 20.89 -8.93 7.41
CA ARG A 11 19.69 -8.52 8.12
C ARG A 11 18.52 -8.57 7.15
N ILE A 12 17.58 -9.45 7.43
CA ILE A 12 16.31 -9.52 6.71
C ILE A 12 15.26 -8.80 7.56
N LEU A 13 14.59 -7.81 6.97
CA LEU A 13 13.48 -7.10 7.59
C LEU A 13 12.39 -6.90 6.54
N GLY A 14 11.15 -7.02 6.95
CA GLY A 14 10.01 -6.80 6.07
C GLY A 14 8.74 -7.42 6.63
N HIS A 15 7.64 -7.16 5.95
CA HIS A 15 6.31 -7.63 6.33
C HIS A 15 5.65 -8.24 5.10
N TRP A 16 5.49 -9.56 5.12
CA TRP A 16 4.92 -10.28 3.98
C TRP A 16 3.38 -10.28 3.98
N GLY A 17 2.77 -10.34 5.15
CA GLY A 17 1.36 -10.69 5.33
C GLY A 17 0.35 -9.93 4.48
N THR A 18 0.55 -8.64 4.27
CA THR A 18 -0.34 -7.78 3.47
C THR A 18 0.15 -7.57 2.03
N VAL A 19 1.42 -7.89 1.73
CA VAL A 19 2.06 -7.62 0.43
C VAL A 19 1.29 -8.22 -0.75
N PRO A 20 0.89 -9.50 -0.74
CA PRO A 20 0.19 -10.10 -1.89
C PRO A 20 -1.14 -9.42 -2.20
N GLY A 21 -1.95 -9.15 -1.17
CA GLY A 21 -3.24 -8.48 -1.36
C GLY A 21 -3.09 -7.06 -1.86
N GLN A 22 -2.14 -6.29 -1.34
CA GLN A 22 -1.87 -4.94 -1.85
C GLN A 22 -1.35 -4.96 -3.29
N SER A 23 -0.43 -5.87 -3.63
CA SER A 23 0.05 -6.02 -5.01
C SER A 23 -1.09 -6.39 -5.96
N PHE A 24 -1.99 -7.27 -5.51
CA PHE A 24 -3.17 -7.65 -6.27
C PHE A 24 -4.10 -6.45 -6.53
N ILE A 25 -4.38 -5.63 -5.50
CA ILE A 25 -5.21 -4.43 -5.66
C ILE A 25 -4.52 -3.42 -6.59
N TYR A 26 -3.21 -3.23 -6.46
CA TYR A 26 -2.45 -2.33 -7.34
C TYR A 26 -2.54 -2.75 -8.81
N ALA A 27 -2.31 -4.04 -9.09
CA ALA A 27 -2.41 -4.60 -10.45
C ALA A 27 -3.83 -4.46 -11.04
N GLN A 28 -4.87 -4.68 -10.23
CA GLN A 28 -6.27 -4.48 -10.66
C GLN A 28 -6.57 -3.00 -10.94
N SER A 29 -5.93 -2.08 -10.21
CA SER A 29 -6.04 -0.64 -10.47
C SER A 29 -5.35 -0.27 -11.79
N ILE A 30 -4.17 -0.86 -12.10
CA ILE A 30 -3.51 -0.68 -13.41
C ILE A 30 -4.43 -1.14 -14.55
N TYR A 31 -5.08 -2.31 -14.42
CA TYR A 31 -6.03 -2.78 -15.42
C TYR A 31 -7.16 -1.79 -15.66
N LEU A 32 -7.74 -1.24 -14.58
CA LEU A 32 -8.79 -0.24 -14.68
C LEU A 32 -8.30 1.05 -15.37
N ILE A 33 -7.08 1.50 -15.03
CA ILE A 33 -6.45 2.67 -15.67
C ILE A 33 -6.20 2.42 -17.15
N SER A 34 -5.69 1.25 -17.53
CA SER A 34 -5.42 0.92 -18.94
C SER A 34 -6.70 0.94 -19.79
N LYS A 35 -7.83 0.57 -19.19
CA LYS A 35 -9.13 0.51 -19.87
C LYS A 35 -9.84 1.86 -19.99
N HIS A 36 -9.81 2.68 -18.95
CA HIS A 36 -10.64 3.88 -18.82
C HIS A 36 -9.85 5.18 -18.66
N GLN A 37 -8.55 5.10 -18.43
CA GLN A 37 -7.61 6.20 -18.25
C GLN A 37 -7.98 7.22 -17.15
N PRO A 38 -8.57 6.81 -16.01
CA PRO A 38 -8.78 7.73 -14.90
C PRO A 38 -7.47 8.16 -14.28
N SER A 39 -7.42 9.37 -13.73
CA SER A 39 -6.34 9.78 -12.82
C SER A 39 -6.53 9.08 -11.48
N MET A 40 -5.62 8.18 -11.12
CA MET A 40 -5.70 7.43 -9.87
C MET A 40 -4.48 7.66 -8.98
N LEU A 41 -4.73 7.72 -7.67
CA LEU A 41 -3.73 7.77 -6.62
C LEU A 41 -3.88 6.52 -5.75
N PHE A 42 -2.77 5.82 -5.49
CA PHE A 42 -2.77 4.64 -4.62
C PHE A 42 -2.31 5.00 -3.22
N ILE A 43 -3.16 4.78 -2.23
CA ILE A 43 -2.86 5.04 -0.82
C ILE A 43 -2.79 3.70 -0.07
N SER A 44 -1.60 3.39 0.41
CA SER A 44 -1.30 2.16 1.14
C SER A 44 -1.44 2.41 2.64
N GLY A 45 -2.60 2.09 3.21
CA GLY A 45 -2.84 2.18 4.64
C GLY A 45 -1.92 1.26 5.45
N PRO A 46 -1.84 -0.06 5.14
CA PRO A 46 -0.84 -0.91 5.77
C PRO A 46 0.54 -0.64 5.15
N GLY A 47 1.12 0.51 5.47
CA GLY A 47 2.38 1.00 4.90
C GLY A 47 3.59 0.10 5.14
N HIS A 48 3.53 -0.77 6.16
CA HIS A 48 4.51 -1.84 6.35
C HIS A 48 4.55 -2.85 5.18
N GLY A 49 3.50 -2.91 4.36
CA GLY A 49 3.49 -3.63 3.09
C GLY A 49 4.26 -2.94 1.95
N ALA A 50 5.21 -2.04 2.25
CA ALA A 50 6.01 -1.30 1.27
C ALA A 50 6.57 -2.14 0.12
N PRO A 51 7.00 -3.40 0.31
CA PRO A 51 7.43 -4.22 -0.81
C PRO A 51 6.40 -4.35 -1.92
N SER A 52 5.09 -4.31 -1.61
CA SER A 52 4.04 -4.33 -2.64
C SER A 52 4.07 -3.07 -3.50
N VAL A 53 4.15 -1.90 -2.87
CA VAL A 53 4.18 -0.62 -3.59
C VAL A 53 5.48 -0.51 -4.37
N PHE A 54 6.63 -0.79 -3.74
CA PHE A 54 7.95 -0.71 -4.38
C PHE A 54 8.06 -1.63 -5.60
N SER A 55 7.58 -2.87 -5.51
CA SER A 55 7.62 -3.81 -6.63
C SER A 55 6.72 -3.37 -7.78
N ASN A 56 5.54 -2.81 -7.49
CA ASN A 56 4.63 -2.35 -8.53
C ASN A 56 5.14 -1.08 -9.23
N ILE A 57 5.61 -0.07 -8.48
CA ILE A 57 6.20 1.14 -9.11
C ILE A 57 7.51 0.84 -9.83
N PHE A 58 8.25 -0.20 -9.42
CA PHE A 58 9.39 -0.73 -10.18
C PHE A 58 8.92 -1.37 -11.48
N ALA A 59 7.91 -2.24 -11.43
CA ALA A 59 7.37 -2.94 -12.60
C ALA A 59 6.76 -1.97 -13.63
N GLU A 60 6.12 -0.89 -13.19
CA GLU A 60 5.62 0.17 -14.09
C GLU A 60 6.72 1.11 -14.61
N GLY A 61 7.96 1.00 -14.10
CA GLY A 61 9.11 1.78 -14.51
C GLY A 61 9.26 3.13 -13.81
N THR A 62 8.32 3.52 -12.99
CA THR A 62 8.33 4.82 -12.29
C THR A 62 9.53 4.98 -11.36
N PHE A 63 9.96 3.90 -10.69
CA PHE A 63 11.08 3.99 -9.76
C PHE A 63 12.35 4.52 -10.44
N GLY A 64 12.66 4.00 -11.64
CA GLY A 64 13.81 4.43 -12.41
C GLY A 64 13.73 5.86 -12.94
N ASP A 65 12.53 6.42 -13.08
CA ASP A 65 12.34 7.80 -13.50
C ASP A 65 12.71 8.82 -12.40
N PHE A 66 12.62 8.41 -11.12
CA PHE A 66 12.96 9.24 -9.97
C PHE A 66 14.31 8.92 -9.32
N TYR A 67 14.75 7.66 -9.44
CA TYR A 67 15.98 7.15 -8.86
C TYR A 67 16.74 6.32 -9.90
N GLU A 68 17.80 6.88 -10.46
CA GLU A 68 18.54 6.30 -11.59
C GLU A 68 19.03 4.87 -11.34
N GLU A 69 19.35 4.54 -10.10
CA GLU A 69 19.82 3.21 -9.70
C GLU A 69 18.74 2.12 -9.71
N PHE A 70 17.45 2.48 -9.81
CA PHE A 70 16.33 1.53 -9.80
C PHE A 70 15.67 1.34 -11.16
N GLN A 71 16.48 1.31 -12.23
CA GLN A 71 15.99 1.01 -13.57
C GLN A 71 15.32 -0.36 -13.64
N ARG A 72 14.29 -0.50 -14.49
CA ARG A 72 13.48 -1.72 -14.64
C ARG A 72 14.24 -2.82 -15.37
N ASP A 73 15.28 -3.34 -14.73
CA ASP A 73 16.11 -4.44 -15.20
C ASP A 73 16.67 -5.25 -14.01
N ALA A 74 17.43 -6.30 -14.29
CA ALA A 74 18.02 -7.15 -13.26
C ALA A 74 18.98 -6.41 -12.32
N LYS A 75 19.69 -5.37 -12.81
CA LYS A 75 20.58 -4.56 -11.99
C LYS A 75 19.81 -3.68 -11.04
N GLY A 76 18.80 -2.95 -11.54
CA GLY A 76 17.94 -2.11 -10.73
C GLY A 76 17.15 -2.91 -9.69
N MET A 77 16.65 -4.10 -10.05
CA MET A 77 16.01 -5.01 -9.07
C MET A 77 17.00 -5.43 -7.98
N SER A 78 18.23 -5.76 -8.33
CA SER A 78 19.27 -6.08 -7.34
C SER A 78 19.55 -4.92 -6.40
N HIS A 79 19.58 -3.67 -6.93
CA HIS A 79 19.74 -2.46 -6.14
C HIS A 79 18.53 -2.26 -5.21
N LEU A 80 17.31 -2.41 -5.72
CA LEU A 80 16.08 -2.29 -4.93
C LEU A 80 16.08 -3.24 -3.73
N ILE A 81 16.39 -4.53 -3.96
CA ILE A 81 16.44 -5.54 -2.91
C ILE A 81 17.52 -5.21 -1.87
N LYS A 82 18.72 -4.78 -2.31
CA LYS A 82 19.83 -4.44 -1.40
C LYS A 82 19.50 -3.22 -0.55
N ASN A 83 18.88 -2.21 -1.13
CA ASN A 83 18.58 -0.94 -0.46
C ASN A 83 17.30 -0.97 0.37
N PHE A 84 16.41 -1.95 0.18
CA PHE A 84 15.20 -2.06 0.99
C PHE A 84 15.54 -2.28 2.47
N SER A 85 15.00 -1.41 3.33
CA SER A 85 15.22 -1.44 4.78
C SER A 85 16.71 -1.50 5.18
N TRP A 86 17.52 -0.72 4.48
CA TRP A 86 18.96 -0.62 4.73
C TRP A 86 19.35 0.82 5.08
N PRO A 87 20.31 1.05 5.99
CA PRO A 87 20.77 2.41 6.32
C PRO A 87 21.20 3.18 5.07
N GLY A 88 20.65 4.38 4.88
CA GLY A 88 20.88 5.21 3.68
C GLY A 88 20.14 4.75 2.42
N GLY A 89 19.39 3.67 2.48
CA GLY A 89 18.57 3.15 1.39
C GLY A 89 17.08 3.50 1.54
N LEU A 90 16.24 2.61 1.02
CA LEU A 90 14.78 2.77 1.09
C LEU A 90 14.23 2.41 2.47
N PRO A 91 13.19 3.09 2.95
CA PRO A 91 12.54 2.75 4.21
C PRO A 91 11.83 1.39 4.13
N SER A 92 11.55 0.79 5.29
CA SER A 92 10.76 -0.44 5.39
C SER A 92 9.25 -0.25 5.21
N HIS A 93 8.79 0.99 5.29
CA HIS A 93 7.40 1.42 5.14
C HIS A 93 7.27 2.41 3.99
N VAL A 94 6.07 2.47 3.42
CA VAL A 94 5.76 3.51 2.42
C VAL A 94 5.80 4.88 3.09
N THR A 95 6.46 5.83 2.45
CA THR A 95 6.58 7.21 2.90
C THR A 95 6.41 8.18 1.73
N PRO A 96 6.27 9.48 1.94
CA PRO A 96 6.15 10.47 0.84
C PRO A 96 7.36 10.56 -0.09
N ILE A 97 8.51 9.99 0.24
CA ILE A 97 9.64 9.86 -0.71
C ILE A 97 9.44 8.71 -1.72
N THR A 98 8.50 7.80 -1.43
CA THR A 98 8.12 6.75 -2.38
C THR A 98 7.32 7.40 -3.52
N PRO A 99 7.75 7.25 -4.79
CA PRO A 99 6.99 7.78 -5.91
C PRO A 99 5.52 7.33 -5.87
N GLY A 100 4.60 8.26 -6.07
CA GLY A 100 3.17 7.97 -6.02
C GLY A 100 2.56 7.95 -4.62
N SER A 101 3.32 8.09 -3.54
CA SER A 101 2.79 8.10 -2.18
C SER A 101 2.68 9.52 -1.60
N ILE A 102 1.59 9.76 -0.85
CA ILE A 102 1.38 10.98 -0.06
C ILE A 102 1.26 10.67 1.43
N LEU A 103 1.21 9.39 1.81
CA LEU A 103 0.98 8.94 3.17
C LEU A 103 2.29 8.48 3.81
N GLU A 104 2.51 8.89 5.06
CA GLU A 104 3.48 8.26 5.95
C GLU A 104 2.88 6.97 6.51
N GLY A 105 3.31 5.84 5.97
CA GLY A 105 2.71 4.53 6.27
C GLY A 105 3.19 3.88 7.56
N GLY A 106 4.03 4.55 8.35
CA GLY A 106 4.52 4.06 9.65
C GLY A 106 3.44 4.09 10.73
N GLU A 107 2.51 5.03 10.64
CA GLU A 107 1.39 5.18 11.57
C GLU A 107 0.09 4.70 10.94
N LEU A 108 -0.57 3.73 11.58
CA LEU A 108 -1.85 3.20 11.13
C LEU A 108 -3.02 4.12 11.53
N GLY A 109 -4.03 4.18 10.65
CA GLY A 109 -5.31 4.83 10.95
C GLY A 109 -5.58 6.13 10.19
N TYR A 110 -4.62 6.65 9.43
CA TYR A 110 -4.75 7.93 8.74
C TYR A 110 -4.95 7.82 7.23
N SER A 111 -4.87 6.62 6.67
CA SER A 111 -4.93 6.41 5.22
C SER A 111 -6.21 6.95 4.59
N LEU A 112 -7.35 6.65 5.20
CA LEU A 112 -8.65 7.03 4.67
C LEU A 112 -8.89 8.54 4.79
N ALA A 113 -8.50 9.18 5.89
CA ALA A 113 -8.57 10.64 6.05
C ALA A 113 -7.67 11.34 5.04
N THR A 114 -6.45 10.83 4.81
CA THR A 114 -5.53 11.33 3.78
C THR A 114 -6.12 11.18 2.37
N ALA A 115 -6.77 10.06 2.08
CA ALA A 115 -7.44 9.83 0.80
C ALA A 115 -8.56 10.84 0.55
N TYR A 116 -9.40 11.11 1.54
CA TYR A 116 -10.45 12.11 1.44
C TYR A 116 -9.88 13.52 1.25
N GLY A 117 -8.84 13.88 2.01
CA GLY A 117 -8.16 15.16 1.85
C GLY A 117 -7.61 15.38 0.44
N ALA A 118 -7.03 14.34 -0.15
CA ALA A 118 -6.44 14.41 -1.49
C ALA A 118 -7.45 14.70 -2.61
N VAL A 119 -8.72 14.36 -2.43
CA VAL A 119 -9.75 14.46 -3.47
C VAL A 119 -10.68 15.65 -3.32
N PHE A 120 -10.63 16.43 -2.22
CA PHE A 120 -11.58 17.51 -1.99
C PHE A 120 -11.57 18.58 -3.08
N ASP A 121 -10.41 18.99 -3.55
CA ASP A 121 -10.21 20.02 -4.58
C ASP A 121 -9.68 19.47 -5.90
N ASN A 122 -9.77 18.15 -6.10
CA ASN A 122 -9.28 17.45 -7.29
C ASN A 122 -10.40 16.63 -7.94
N PRO A 123 -11.35 17.25 -8.69
CA PRO A 123 -12.57 16.62 -9.16
C PRO A 123 -12.37 15.40 -10.07
N GLU A 124 -11.23 15.31 -10.75
CA GLU A 124 -10.91 14.22 -11.66
C GLU A 124 -10.11 13.08 -10.99
N LEU A 125 -9.70 13.26 -9.72
CA LEU A 125 -8.88 12.30 -9.02
C LEU A 125 -9.72 11.19 -8.37
N ILE A 126 -9.30 9.95 -8.52
CA ILE A 126 -9.81 8.81 -7.75
C ILE A 126 -8.69 8.32 -6.84
N ALA A 127 -8.87 8.42 -5.54
CA ALA A 127 -7.95 7.85 -4.57
C ALA A 127 -8.39 6.41 -4.23
N VAL A 128 -7.60 5.43 -4.69
CA VAL A 128 -7.74 4.02 -4.27
C VAL A 128 -7.04 3.88 -2.93
N CYS A 129 -7.81 3.72 -1.87
CA CYS A 129 -7.30 3.63 -0.51
C CYS A 129 -7.40 2.20 0.01
N VAL A 130 -6.26 1.53 0.13
CA VAL A 130 -6.20 0.22 0.77
C VAL A 130 -6.17 0.41 2.27
N VAL A 131 -7.16 -0.14 2.94
CA VAL A 131 -7.27 -0.14 4.40
C VAL A 131 -7.02 -1.56 4.89
N GLY A 132 -6.03 -1.76 5.75
CA GLY A 132 -5.83 -3.05 6.42
C GLY A 132 -6.91 -3.30 7.48
N ASP A 133 -7.31 -4.55 7.66
CA ASP A 133 -8.32 -4.92 8.66
C ASP A 133 -7.89 -4.58 10.09
N GLY A 134 -6.60 -4.74 10.42
CA GLY A 134 -6.06 -4.29 11.71
C GLY A 134 -5.97 -2.77 11.84
N GLU A 135 -5.70 -2.06 10.75
CA GLU A 135 -5.75 -0.59 10.69
C GLU A 135 -7.19 -0.08 10.90
N ALA A 136 -8.15 -0.77 10.32
CA ALA A 136 -9.57 -0.41 10.40
C ALA A 136 -10.12 -0.38 11.83
N GLU A 137 -9.44 -1.02 12.78
CA GLU A 137 -9.80 -1.02 14.21
C GLU A 137 -9.29 0.22 14.97
N THR A 138 -8.42 1.04 14.36
CA THR A 138 -7.91 2.25 15.01
C THR A 138 -8.98 3.32 15.09
N GLY A 139 -8.97 4.11 16.17
CA GLY A 139 -9.94 5.19 16.37
C GLY A 139 -10.00 6.20 15.21
N PRO A 140 -8.86 6.71 14.74
CA PRO A 140 -8.85 7.66 13.61
C PRO A 140 -9.48 7.07 12.35
N LEU A 141 -9.19 5.81 12.00
CA LEU A 141 -9.75 5.22 10.80
C LEU A 141 -11.23 4.87 10.96
N ALA A 142 -11.64 4.39 12.13
CA ALA A 142 -13.05 4.13 12.42
C ALA A 142 -13.90 5.39 12.27
N ALA A 143 -13.40 6.55 12.69
CA ALA A 143 -14.03 7.85 12.45
C ALA A 143 -13.99 8.27 10.98
N ALA A 144 -12.90 8.01 10.27
CA ALA A 144 -12.69 8.46 8.90
C ALA A 144 -13.64 7.80 7.87
N TRP A 145 -14.22 6.63 8.17
CA TRP A 145 -15.26 6.04 7.33
C TRP A 145 -16.46 6.96 7.07
N GLN A 146 -16.75 7.89 7.98
CA GLN A 146 -17.85 8.83 7.86
C GLN A 146 -17.52 10.02 6.94
N SER A 147 -16.25 10.18 6.54
CA SER A 147 -15.80 11.29 5.70
C SER A 147 -16.39 11.29 4.29
N ASN A 148 -17.01 10.19 3.87
CA ASN A 148 -17.79 10.13 2.63
C ASN A 148 -18.93 11.16 2.60
N LYS A 149 -19.36 11.67 3.77
CA LYS A 149 -20.41 12.70 3.90
C LYS A 149 -19.93 14.11 3.58
N PHE A 150 -18.61 14.33 3.59
CA PHE A 150 -18.01 15.62 3.27
C PHE A 150 -17.73 15.80 1.76
N LEU A 151 -17.77 14.72 0.98
CA LEU A 151 -17.54 14.81 -0.46
C LEU A 151 -18.75 15.44 -1.17
N ASN A 152 -18.51 16.56 -1.86
CA ASN A 152 -19.43 17.08 -2.84
C ASN A 152 -19.13 16.42 -4.21
N PRO A 153 -19.97 15.53 -4.72
CA PRO A 153 -19.64 14.79 -5.95
C PRO A 153 -19.64 15.68 -7.21
N ALA A 154 -20.13 16.92 -7.11
CA ALA A 154 -20.06 17.89 -8.21
C ALA A 154 -18.66 18.53 -8.31
N GLU A 155 -17.97 18.74 -7.20
CA GLU A 155 -16.75 19.55 -7.09
C GLU A 155 -15.53 18.72 -6.69
N SER A 156 -15.74 17.62 -5.95
CA SER A 156 -14.68 16.77 -5.44
C SER A 156 -14.41 15.59 -6.37
N GLY A 157 -13.22 15.01 -6.24
CA GLY A 157 -12.91 13.68 -6.76
C GLY A 157 -13.65 12.58 -6.00
N ALA A 158 -13.11 11.37 -6.02
CA ALA A 158 -13.73 10.24 -5.33
C ALA A 158 -12.67 9.42 -4.57
N VAL A 159 -13.07 8.83 -3.44
CA VAL A 159 -12.30 7.79 -2.77
C VAL A 159 -12.95 6.45 -3.06
N LEU A 160 -12.12 5.48 -3.47
CA LEU A 160 -12.48 4.07 -3.54
C LEU A 160 -11.78 3.33 -2.39
N PRO A 161 -12.43 3.17 -1.23
CA PRO A 161 -11.86 2.39 -0.15
C PRO A 161 -11.91 0.90 -0.47
N ILE A 162 -10.82 0.20 -0.20
CA ILE A 162 -10.73 -1.25 -0.31
C ILE A 162 -10.24 -1.79 1.02
N LEU A 163 -11.15 -2.37 1.80
CA LEU A 163 -10.78 -3.09 3.03
C LEU A 163 -10.12 -4.41 2.65
N HIS A 164 -8.83 -4.54 2.94
CA HIS A 164 -8.12 -5.80 2.80
C HIS A 164 -8.24 -6.59 4.10
N ASP A 165 -9.29 -7.41 4.17
CA ASP A 165 -9.58 -8.31 5.28
C ASP A 165 -8.82 -9.62 5.10
N ASN A 166 -7.63 -9.70 5.72
CA ASN A 166 -6.81 -10.92 5.76
C ASN A 166 -6.98 -11.73 7.05
N GLY A 167 -7.79 -11.25 7.98
CA GLY A 167 -8.22 -11.91 9.21
C GLY A 167 -7.28 -11.77 10.39
N TYR A 168 -6.07 -11.20 10.23
CA TYR A 168 -5.08 -11.20 11.31
C TYR A 168 -4.30 -9.88 11.43
N LYS A 169 -4.06 -9.48 12.68
CA LYS A 169 -3.05 -8.49 13.08
C LYS A 169 -1.65 -9.12 13.19
N ILE A 170 -0.74 -8.46 13.91
CA ILE A 170 0.63 -8.92 14.13
C ILE A 170 0.69 -10.23 14.95
N SER A 171 -0.23 -10.43 15.92
CA SER A 171 -0.19 -11.56 16.85
C SER A 171 -1.54 -12.23 17.11
N GLY A 172 -2.61 -11.78 16.46
CA GLY A 172 -3.95 -12.30 16.69
C GLY A 172 -4.94 -11.95 15.57
N PRO A 173 -6.20 -12.43 15.68
CA PRO A 173 -7.26 -12.14 14.71
C PRO A 173 -7.67 -10.66 14.75
N THR A 174 -8.27 -10.19 13.65
CA THR A 174 -8.91 -8.88 13.56
C THR A 174 -10.41 -8.97 13.87
N ILE A 175 -11.02 -7.83 14.20
CA ILE A 175 -12.46 -7.72 14.40
C ILE A 175 -13.19 -8.06 13.09
N PHE A 176 -12.75 -7.46 11.95
CA PHE A 176 -13.36 -7.73 10.65
C PHE A 176 -13.19 -9.19 10.22
N GLY A 177 -12.03 -9.81 10.49
CA GLY A 177 -11.81 -11.23 10.24
C GLY A 177 -12.73 -12.16 11.06
N ALA A 178 -13.25 -11.70 12.20
CA ALA A 178 -14.21 -12.43 13.01
C ALA A 178 -15.69 -12.19 12.58
N MET A 179 -15.96 -11.15 11.78
CA MET A 179 -17.32 -10.84 11.32
C MET A 179 -17.77 -11.75 10.18
N LYS A 180 -19.04 -12.08 10.15
CA LYS A 180 -19.70 -12.68 9.00
C LYS A 180 -19.86 -11.67 7.87
N ASN A 181 -19.98 -12.14 6.63
CA ASN A 181 -20.21 -11.28 5.47
C ASN A 181 -21.43 -10.36 5.64
N SER A 182 -22.52 -10.87 6.22
CA SER A 182 -23.71 -10.07 6.48
C SER A 182 -23.48 -8.92 7.47
N GLU A 183 -22.64 -9.13 8.49
CA GLU A 183 -22.29 -8.09 9.46
C GLU A 183 -21.46 -6.99 8.81
N ILE A 184 -20.46 -7.36 7.99
CA ILE A 184 -19.63 -6.41 7.24
C ILE A 184 -20.47 -5.60 6.25
N LEU A 185 -21.35 -6.26 5.49
CA LEU A 185 -22.23 -5.59 4.54
C LEU A 185 -23.17 -4.59 5.26
N ASN A 186 -23.75 -4.99 6.39
CA ASN A 186 -24.61 -4.11 7.19
C ASN A 186 -23.83 -2.93 7.79
N PHE A 187 -22.60 -3.18 8.28
CA PHE A 187 -21.73 -2.15 8.84
C PHE A 187 -21.46 -1.03 7.82
N PHE A 188 -20.96 -1.38 6.65
CA PHE A 188 -20.65 -0.39 5.61
C PHE A 188 -21.90 0.25 5.01
N SER A 189 -23.00 -0.51 4.88
CA SER A 189 -24.29 0.04 4.45
C SER A 189 -24.82 1.07 5.42
N GLY A 190 -24.67 0.84 6.74
CA GLY A 190 -25.04 1.79 7.79
C GLY A 190 -24.22 3.09 7.74
N LEU A 191 -22.96 3.02 7.35
CA LEU A 191 -22.09 4.18 7.13
C LEU A 191 -22.38 4.92 5.81
N GLY A 192 -23.31 4.40 5.00
CA GLY A 192 -23.73 5.03 3.74
C GLY A 192 -22.89 4.68 2.53
N TYR A 193 -22.20 3.54 2.57
CA TYR A 193 -21.56 2.95 1.40
C TYR A 193 -22.47 1.95 0.68
N GLU A 194 -22.05 1.58 -0.53
CA GLU A 194 -22.55 0.40 -1.25
C GLU A 194 -21.42 -0.66 -1.23
N PRO A 195 -21.45 -1.63 -0.30
CA PRO A 195 -20.37 -2.58 -0.13
C PRO A 195 -20.48 -3.78 -1.07
N ARG A 196 -19.32 -4.27 -1.59
CA ARG A 196 -19.20 -5.56 -2.25
C ARG A 196 -18.03 -6.36 -1.70
N ILE A 197 -18.24 -7.68 -1.51
CA ILE A 197 -17.21 -8.59 -1.01
C ILE A 197 -16.64 -9.39 -2.18
N VAL A 198 -15.31 -9.50 -2.21
CA VAL A 198 -14.53 -10.32 -3.13
C VAL A 198 -13.81 -11.38 -2.31
N GLU A 199 -14.16 -12.65 -2.49
CA GLU A 199 -13.58 -13.78 -1.74
C GLU A 199 -13.67 -15.10 -2.50
N GLY A 200 -12.95 -16.12 -2.00
CA GLY A 200 -13.00 -17.50 -2.49
C GLY A 200 -12.18 -17.73 -3.77
N THR A 201 -12.73 -18.51 -4.70
CA THR A 201 -12.06 -18.84 -5.97
C THR A 201 -12.26 -17.78 -7.04
N ASN A 202 -11.42 -17.80 -8.10
CA ASN A 202 -11.50 -16.85 -9.23
C ASN A 202 -11.41 -15.38 -8.81
N LEU A 203 -10.56 -15.08 -7.81
CA LEU A 203 -10.43 -13.74 -7.25
C LEU A 203 -10.09 -12.69 -8.32
N HIS A 204 -9.27 -13.03 -9.33
CA HIS A 204 -8.91 -12.09 -10.40
C HIS A 204 -10.15 -11.59 -11.15
N GLN A 205 -10.98 -12.50 -11.65
CA GLN A 205 -12.19 -12.11 -12.38
C GLN A 205 -13.17 -11.36 -11.50
N LYS A 206 -13.42 -11.85 -10.29
CA LYS A 206 -14.32 -11.19 -9.34
C LYS A 206 -13.85 -9.77 -9.00
N MET A 207 -12.55 -9.58 -8.81
CA MET A 207 -12.00 -8.27 -8.49
C MET A 207 -12.09 -7.32 -9.69
N MET A 208 -11.80 -7.81 -10.91
CA MET A 208 -12.00 -7.03 -12.14
C MET A 208 -13.44 -6.54 -12.27
N ASP A 209 -14.41 -7.44 -12.09
CA ASP A 209 -15.84 -7.11 -12.20
C ASP A 209 -16.27 -6.09 -11.13
N VAL A 210 -15.78 -6.24 -9.90
CA VAL A 210 -16.13 -5.34 -8.80
C VAL A 210 -15.40 -3.99 -8.91
N MET A 211 -14.16 -3.96 -9.38
CA MET A 211 -13.45 -2.70 -9.68
C MET A 211 -14.14 -1.92 -10.81
N GLU A 212 -14.55 -2.62 -11.87
CA GLU A 212 -15.33 -2.01 -12.96
C GLU A 212 -16.65 -1.43 -12.45
N TRP A 213 -17.39 -2.21 -11.66
CA TRP A 213 -18.62 -1.73 -11.02
C TRP A 213 -18.38 -0.49 -10.15
N ALA A 214 -17.32 -0.48 -9.34
CA ALA A 214 -16.99 0.63 -8.46
C ALA A 214 -16.68 1.90 -9.27
N TYR A 215 -15.86 1.77 -10.32
CA TYR A 215 -15.55 2.87 -11.23
C TYR A 215 -16.81 3.44 -11.91
N GLN A 216 -17.65 2.58 -12.48
CA GLN A 216 -18.90 2.99 -13.12
C GLN A 216 -19.87 3.64 -12.12
N SER A 217 -19.86 3.19 -10.86
CA SER A 217 -20.68 3.80 -9.80
C SER A 217 -20.19 5.21 -9.47
N ILE A 218 -18.87 5.40 -9.33
CA ILE A 218 -18.26 6.73 -9.13
C ILE A 218 -18.63 7.65 -10.28
N CYS A 219 -18.43 7.22 -11.53
CA CYS A 219 -18.77 8.01 -12.71
C CYS A 219 -20.25 8.42 -12.76
N ARG A 220 -21.16 7.49 -12.43
CA ARG A 220 -22.61 7.80 -12.38
C ARG A 220 -22.94 8.83 -11.30
N ILE A 221 -22.35 8.68 -10.10
CA ILE A 221 -22.56 9.62 -8.99
C ILE A 221 -22.11 11.02 -9.40
N GLN A 222 -20.86 11.15 -9.89
CA GLN A 222 -20.30 12.44 -10.29
C GLN A 222 -21.03 13.05 -11.48
N LYS A 223 -21.34 12.27 -12.52
CA LYS A 223 -22.10 12.74 -13.66
C LYS A 223 -23.45 13.29 -13.24
N ARG A 224 -24.20 12.54 -12.42
CA ARG A 224 -25.50 12.98 -11.92
C ARG A 224 -25.41 14.27 -11.12
N ALA A 225 -24.43 14.41 -10.25
CA ALA A 225 -24.24 15.61 -9.43
C ALA A 225 -23.85 16.83 -10.28
N ARG A 226 -22.99 16.66 -11.28
CA ARG A 226 -22.49 17.73 -12.17
C ARG A 226 -23.51 18.20 -13.21
N THR A 227 -24.54 17.38 -13.52
CA THR A 227 -25.56 17.70 -14.51
C THR A 227 -26.93 18.06 -13.92
N SER A 228 -27.10 17.90 -12.60
CA SER A 228 -28.38 18.18 -11.93
C SER A 228 -28.41 19.58 -11.33
N GLU A 229 -29.51 20.33 -11.55
CA GLU A 229 -29.77 21.58 -10.83
C GLU A 229 -30.12 21.36 -9.36
N LYS A 230 -30.47 20.12 -8.96
CA LYS A 230 -30.78 19.76 -7.59
C LYS A 230 -29.50 19.30 -6.89
N GLN A 231 -29.24 19.87 -5.72
CA GLN A 231 -28.15 19.44 -4.86
C GLN A 231 -28.25 17.93 -4.56
N PHE A 232 -27.25 17.16 -5.00
CA PHE A 232 -27.19 15.72 -4.79
C PHE A 232 -26.51 15.44 -3.45
N LEU A 233 -27.30 15.36 -2.39
CA LEU A 233 -26.81 15.13 -1.05
C LEU A 233 -26.59 13.64 -0.77
N ALA A 234 -25.40 13.32 -0.27
CA ALA A 234 -25.03 12.03 0.32
C ALA A 234 -25.26 10.78 -0.56
N PRO A 235 -24.58 10.65 -1.72
CA PRO A 235 -24.64 9.42 -2.49
C PRO A 235 -24.08 8.24 -1.70
N ARG A 236 -24.46 7.02 -2.08
CA ARG A 236 -23.81 5.80 -1.59
C ARG A 236 -22.57 5.53 -2.46
N TRP A 237 -21.40 5.82 -1.91
CA TRP A 237 -20.14 5.55 -2.58
C TRP A 237 -19.81 4.06 -2.52
N PRO A 238 -19.15 3.49 -3.53
CA PRO A 238 -18.70 2.10 -3.48
C PRO A 238 -17.64 1.89 -2.40
N VAL A 239 -17.66 0.72 -1.79
CA VAL A 239 -16.57 0.18 -0.98
C VAL A 239 -16.38 -1.30 -1.31
N ILE A 240 -15.12 -1.73 -1.44
CA ILE A 240 -14.78 -3.12 -1.73
C ILE A 240 -14.19 -3.75 -0.48
N ILE A 241 -14.59 -4.97 -0.18
CA ILE A 241 -13.99 -5.80 0.86
C ILE A 241 -13.30 -6.98 0.19
N LEU A 242 -11.98 -6.97 0.17
CA LEU A 242 -11.19 -8.09 -0.34
C LEU A 242 -10.84 -9.02 0.82
N ARG A 243 -11.42 -10.21 0.83
CA ARG A 243 -11.08 -11.29 1.76
C ARG A 243 -10.09 -12.26 1.12
N SER A 244 -8.86 -12.27 1.64
CA SER A 244 -7.81 -13.19 1.18
C SER A 244 -6.98 -13.69 2.37
N PRO A 245 -6.36 -14.87 2.29
CA PRO A 245 -5.49 -15.32 3.36
C PRO A 245 -4.33 -14.34 3.61
N LYS A 246 -4.01 -14.08 4.88
CA LYS A 246 -2.80 -13.31 5.23
C LYS A 246 -1.57 -14.02 4.67
N GLY A 247 -0.72 -13.29 3.94
CA GLY A 247 0.46 -13.87 3.30
C GLY A 247 0.15 -14.80 2.13
N TRP A 248 -0.97 -14.57 1.46
CA TRP A 248 -1.46 -15.30 0.28
C TRP A 248 -0.35 -15.56 -0.74
N HIS A 249 -0.34 -16.76 -1.34
CA HIS A 249 0.73 -17.24 -2.24
C HIS A 249 2.14 -17.28 -1.62
N GLY A 250 2.26 -17.23 -0.31
CA GLY A 250 3.52 -17.37 0.40
C GLY A 250 3.79 -18.80 0.86
N ILE A 251 4.64 -18.91 1.88
CA ILE A 251 4.94 -20.17 2.55
C ILE A 251 3.70 -20.63 3.32
N ARG A 252 3.22 -21.84 3.03
CA ARG A 252 2.04 -22.40 3.71
C ARG A 252 2.35 -22.84 5.13
N GLU A 253 3.49 -23.49 5.30
CA GLU A 253 3.92 -24.07 6.57
C GLU A 253 5.45 -24.05 6.68
N ALA A 254 5.98 -23.81 7.87
CA ALA A 254 7.37 -23.97 8.22
C ALA A 254 7.48 -24.47 9.68
N ASP A 255 8.40 -25.39 9.94
CA ASP A 255 8.66 -25.99 11.27
C ASP A 255 7.39 -26.54 11.95
N GLY A 256 6.51 -27.20 11.18
CA GLY A 256 5.24 -27.75 11.64
C GLY A 256 4.19 -26.69 12.05
N LYS A 257 4.39 -25.42 11.66
CA LYS A 257 3.48 -24.33 11.99
C LYS A 257 2.88 -23.73 10.73
N LYS A 258 1.56 -23.51 10.74
CA LYS A 258 0.85 -22.79 9.68
C LYS A 258 1.36 -21.35 9.61
N ILE A 259 1.74 -20.91 8.40
CA ILE A 259 2.21 -19.54 8.08
C ILE A 259 1.15 -18.79 7.28
N GLU A 260 0.85 -19.24 6.05
CA GLU A 260 -0.19 -18.60 5.22
C GLU A 260 -1.57 -18.67 5.90
N GLY A 261 -2.32 -17.57 5.86
CA GLY A 261 -3.62 -17.47 6.52
C GLY A 261 -3.52 -17.52 8.05
N ASN A 262 -2.41 -17.00 8.60
CA ASN A 262 -2.17 -16.92 10.04
C ASN A 262 -1.33 -15.67 10.35
N PHE A 263 -1.38 -15.19 11.61
CA PHE A 263 -0.58 -14.04 12.05
C PHE A 263 0.94 -14.24 11.85
N ARG A 264 1.43 -15.49 11.80
CA ARG A 264 2.85 -15.79 11.59
C ARG A 264 3.38 -15.33 10.24
N SER A 265 2.52 -15.11 9.25
CA SER A 265 2.92 -14.50 7.97
C SER A 265 3.03 -12.97 8.03
N HIS A 266 2.76 -12.32 9.17
CA HIS A 266 2.79 -10.87 9.28
C HIS A 266 4.16 -10.28 8.94
N GLY A 267 5.22 -10.83 9.55
CA GLY A 267 6.61 -10.46 9.27
C GLY A 267 7.23 -11.31 8.16
N ILE A 268 8.49 -11.65 8.35
CA ILE A 268 9.25 -12.50 7.43
C ILE A 268 8.84 -13.97 7.66
N PRO A 269 8.34 -14.67 6.63
CA PRO A 269 7.89 -16.07 6.81
C PRO A 269 9.01 -17.05 7.17
N LEU A 270 10.24 -16.75 6.76
CA LEU A 270 11.43 -17.61 6.96
C LEU A 270 12.59 -16.76 7.48
N GLY A 271 12.75 -16.67 8.80
CA GLY A 271 13.78 -15.83 9.45
C GLY A 271 15.19 -16.40 9.36
N ASP A 272 15.33 -17.73 9.45
CA ASP A 272 16.60 -18.41 9.67
C ASP A 272 17.21 -19.02 8.39
N VAL A 273 16.99 -18.38 7.24
CA VAL A 273 17.38 -18.92 5.92
C VAL A 273 18.88 -19.20 5.81
N LYS A 274 19.74 -18.39 6.44
CA LYS A 274 21.20 -18.59 6.38
C LYS A 274 21.69 -19.75 7.24
N SER A 275 21.03 -20.02 8.35
CA SER A 275 21.42 -21.03 9.33
C SER A 275 20.63 -22.33 9.25
N ASN A 276 19.43 -22.31 8.63
CA ASN A 276 18.56 -23.46 8.50
C ASN A 276 18.44 -23.92 7.03
N PRO A 277 19.05 -25.06 6.65
CA PRO A 277 19.00 -25.58 5.28
C PRO A 277 17.58 -25.87 4.79
N ASN A 278 16.63 -26.21 5.67
CA ASN A 278 15.25 -26.44 5.28
C ASN A 278 14.55 -25.13 4.92
N HIS A 279 14.79 -24.05 5.67
CA HIS A 279 14.29 -22.72 5.33
C HIS A 279 14.85 -22.23 3.99
N PHE A 280 16.13 -22.50 3.72
CA PHE A 280 16.74 -22.16 2.43
C PHE A 280 16.06 -22.88 1.27
N LYS A 281 15.82 -24.20 1.41
CA LYS A 281 15.10 -24.99 0.40
C LYS A 281 13.65 -24.51 0.20
N LEU A 282 12.95 -24.19 1.29
CA LEU A 282 11.59 -23.63 1.23
C LEU A 282 11.59 -22.29 0.51
N LEU A 283 12.55 -21.39 0.81
CA LEU A 283 12.67 -20.11 0.12
C LEU A 283 12.92 -20.30 -1.38
N GLU A 284 13.85 -21.19 -1.75
CA GLU A 284 14.15 -21.45 -3.16
C GLU A 284 12.94 -22.01 -3.90
N ALA A 285 12.21 -22.95 -3.30
CA ALA A 285 10.99 -23.50 -3.86
C ALA A 285 9.89 -22.45 -4.01
N TRP A 286 9.73 -21.60 -3.01
CA TRP A 286 8.77 -20.49 -3.03
C TRP A 286 9.09 -19.49 -4.16
N LEU A 287 10.34 -19.02 -4.27
CA LEU A 287 10.74 -18.11 -5.34
C LEU A 287 10.55 -18.73 -6.74
N LYS A 288 10.87 -20.01 -6.91
CA LYS A 288 10.64 -20.75 -8.16
C LYS A 288 9.16 -20.91 -8.51
N SER A 289 8.27 -20.94 -7.51
CA SER A 289 6.83 -21.11 -7.75
C SER A 289 6.21 -19.91 -8.50
N TYR A 290 6.86 -18.74 -8.47
CA TYR A 290 6.40 -17.58 -9.22
C TYR A 290 6.75 -17.61 -10.71
N ARG A 291 7.63 -18.51 -11.15
CA ARG A 291 8.00 -18.72 -12.56
C ARG A 291 8.37 -17.39 -13.24
N ILE A 292 9.16 -16.55 -12.55
CA ILE A 292 9.48 -15.20 -12.99
C ILE A 292 10.22 -15.18 -14.34
N GLU A 293 10.90 -16.27 -14.69
CA GLU A 293 11.58 -16.46 -15.97
C GLU A 293 10.64 -16.45 -17.18
N GLU A 294 9.35 -16.65 -16.97
CA GLU A 294 8.32 -16.57 -18.02
C GLU A 294 7.80 -15.15 -18.23
N LEU A 295 8.17 -14.23 -17.36
CA LEU A 295 7.68 -12.86 -17.34
C LEU A 295 8.73 -11.83 -17.73
N VAL A 296 10.00 -12.25 -17.85
CA VAL A 296 11.13 -11.35 -18.13
C VAL A 296 12.06 -11.90 -19.22
N ASP A 297 12.72 -11.01 -19.92
CA ASP A 297 13.75 -11.34 -20.90
C ASP A 297 15.10 -11.72 -20.25
N ALA A 298 16.13 -11.99 -21.09
CA ALA A 298 17.48 -12.34 -20.62
C ALA A 298 18.18 -11.22 -19.84
N LYS A 299 17.74 -9.97 -19.96
CA LYS A 299 18.22 -8.82 -19.19
C LYS A 299 17.43 -8.58 -17.92
N GLY A 300 16.37 -9.35 -17.69
CA GLY A 300 15.44 -9.19 -16.55
C GLY A 300 14.46 -8.04 -16.75
N GLN A 301 14.22 -7.60 -17.98
CA GLN A 301 13.17 -6.65 -18.28
C GLN A 301 11.85 -7.39 -18.51
N PRO A 302 10.71 -6.86 -18.04
CA PRO A 302 9.41 -7.45 -18.32
C PRO A 302 9.18 -7.61 -19.84
N LEU A 303 8.53 -8.70 -20.20
CA LEU A 303 8.19 -8.97 -21.62
C LEU A 303 7.25 -7.89 -22.17
N PRO A 304 7.30 -7.62 -23.50
CA PRO A 304 6.47 -6.59 -24.15
C PRO A 304 4.98 -6.74 -23.83
N GLU A 305 4.47 -7.96 -23.80
CA GLU A 305 3.06 -8.26 -23.52
C GLU A 305 2.61 -7.81 -22.12
N ILE A 306 3.55 -7.78 -21.15
CA ILE A 306 3.29 -7.26 -19.80
C ILE A 306 3.30 -5.73 -19.84
N LEU A 307 4.22 -5.15 -20.62
CA LEU A 307 4.40 -3.69 -20.72
C LEU A 307 3.23 -3.01 -21.41
N GLU A 308 2.50 -3.68 -22.28
CA GLU A 308 1.30 -3.15 -22.94
C GLU A 308 0.20 -2.76 -21.94
N PHE A 309 0.14 -3.42 -20.77
CA PHE A 309 -0.82 -3.08 -19.73
C PHE A 309 -0.37 -1.93 -18.81
N VAL A 310 0.89 -1.51 -18.89
CA VAL A 310 1.42 -0.45 -18.03
C VAL A 310 0.96 0.92 -18.56
N PRO A 311 0.24 1.70 -17.74
CA PRO A 311 -0.17 3.05 -18.12
C PRO A 311 1.03 3.94 -18.46
N GLN A 312 0.82 4.95 -19.28
CA GLN A 312 1.89 5.84 -19.71
C GLN A 312 1.82 7.21 -18.99
N GLY A 313 2.99 7.80 -18.78
CA GLY A 313 3.12 9.16 -18.22
C GLY A 313 2.43 9.29 -16.85
N ASN A 314 1.66 10.36 -16.69
CA ASN A 314 0.95 10.68 -15.43
C ASN A 314 -0.25 9.76 -15.12
N LEU A 315 -0.59 8.82 -16.01
CA LEU A 315 -1.57 7.78 -15.72
C LEU A 315 -0.99 6.67 -14.85
N ARG A 316 0.34 6.50 -14.81
CA ARG A 316 0.97 5.63 -13.81
C ARG A 316 0.72 6.18 -12.41
N MET A 317 0.26 5.33 -11.50
CA MET A 317 -0.05 5.78 -10.13
C MET A 317 1.19 6.33 -9.41
N GLY A 318 2.37 5.77 -9.67
CA GLY A 318 3.64 6.28 -9.17
C GLY A 318 4.03 7.67 -9.73
N HIS A 319 3.50 8.05 -10.90
CA HIS A 319 3.73 9.34 -11.56
C HIS A 319 2.58 10.33 -11.41
N ASN A 320 1.57 10.00 -10.60
CA ASN A 320 0.44 10.90 -10.41
C ASN A 320 0.90 12.27 -9.88
N LYS A 321 0.53 13.34 -10.59
CA LYS A 321 0.94 14.71 -10.26
C LYS A 321 0.57 15.17 -8.85
N HIS A 322 -0.45 14.55 -8.24
CA HIS A 322 -0.91 14.86 -6.88
C HIS A 322 -0.14 14.09 -5.80
N ALA A 323 0.69 13.12 -6.18
CA ALA A 323 1.36 12.19 -5.26
C ALA A 323 2.80 12.57 -4.91
N PHE A 324 3.40 13.51 -5.63
CA PHE A 324 4.82 13.81 -5.45
C PHE A 324 5.05 14.91 -4.42
N GLY A 325 4.66 14.65 -3.16
CA GLY A 325 4.89 15.56 -2.04
C GLY A 325 6.36 15.88 -1.79
N GLY A 326 7.28 14.96 -2.16
CA GLY A 326 8.71 15.16 -2.04
C GLY A 326 9.26 16.37 -2.84
N ASN A 327 8.70 16.66 -4.01
CA ASN A 327 9.12 17.80 -4.84
C ASN A 327 8.68 19.16 -4.32
N VAL A 328 7.72 19.21 -3.39
CA VAL A 328 7.31 20.45 -2.75
C VAL A 328 8.15 20.79 -1.51
N ARG A 329 9.05 19.90 -1.10
CA ARG A 329 9.95 20.15 0.03
C ARG A 329 10.95 21.23 -0.34
N LYS A 330 10.93 22.32 0.41
CA LYS A 330 12.01 23.31 0.39
C LYS A 330 13.02 22.93 1.47
N PRO A 331 14.33 23.02 1.19
CA PRO A 331 15.33 22.87 2.24
C PRO A 331 15.02 23.85 3.37
N LEU A 332 14.82 23.34 4.58
CA LEU A 332 14.66 24.18 5.75
C LEU A 332 16.03 24.72 6.14
N LYS A 333 16.13 26.03 6.34
CA LYS A 333 17.33 26.66 6.91
C LYS A 333 17.18 26.62 8.43
N PHE A 334 17.72 25.59 9.04
CA PHE A 334 17.78 25.51 10.49
C PHE A 334 18.95 26.38 11.03
N PRO A 335 18.80 26.97 12.18
CA PRO A 335 19.95 27.53 12.91
C PRO A 335 20.87 26.35 13.33
N GLU A 336 22.08 26.68 13.76
CA GLU A 336 23.01 25.69 14.24
C GLU A 336 22.48 25.02 15.51
N LEU A 337 22.07 23.73 15.39
CA LEU A 337 21.39 23.00 16.47
C LEU A 337 22.19 22.94 17.77
N ARG A 338 23.53 22.93 17.68
CA ARG A 338 24.43 22.92 18.85
C ARG A 338 24.24 24.14 19.78
N LYS A 339 23.71 25.25 19.27
CA LYS A 339 23.41 26.45 20.09
C LYS A 339 22.26 26.23 21.07
N TYR A 340 21.44 25.20 20.79
CA TYR A 340 20.26 24.85 21.59
C TYR A 340 20.49 23.56 22.38
N GLU A 341 21.72 22.99 22.31
CA GLU A 341 22.08 21.77 23.03
C GLU A 341 22.05 22.02 24.53
N VAL A 342 21.42 21.10 25.25
CA VAL A 342 21.40 21.13 26.70
C VAL A 342 22.49 20.19 27.23
N LEU A 343 23.49 20.75 27.87
CA LEU A 343 24.57 20.00 28.47
C LEU A 343 24.16 19.48 29.85
N PHE A 344 24.20 18.17 30.01
CA PHE A 344 23.96 17.50 31.28
C PHE A 344 25.17 17.65 32.21
N LYS A 345 24.95 18.25 33.37
CA LYS A 345 26.02 18.41 34.38
C LYS A 345 26.35 17.11 35.09
N GLN A 346 25.40 16.20 35.19
CA GLN A 346 25.57 14.96 35.90
C GLN A 346 24.78 13.83 35.22
N LYS A 347 25.39 12.62 35.13
CA LYS A 347 24.72 11.42 34.59
C LYS A 347 23.46 11.09 35.40
N GLY A 348 22.34 10.89 34.75
CA GLY A 348 21.07 10.52 35.38
C GLY A 348 20.19 11.71 35.83
N LEU A 349 20.65 12.97 35.66
CA LEU A 349 19.79 14.13 35.82
C LEU A 349 19.13 14.52 34.51
N THR A 350 17.83 14.78 34.56
CA THR A 350 17.05 15.33 33.44
C THR A 350 16.79 16.81 33.69
N GLU A 351 17.67 17.67 33.21
CA GLU A 351 17.54 19.14 33.36
C GLU A 351 16.71 19.77 32.23
N ALA A 352 16.41 19.01 31.17
CA ALA A 352 15.64 19.53 30.04
C ALA A 352 14.67 18.47 29.48
N SER A 353 13.54 18.96 29.01
CA SER A 353 12.60 18.19 28.22
C SER A 353 12.72 18.53 26.72
N ASN A 354 12.27 17.64 25.85
CA ASN A 354 12.17 17.91 24.41
C ASN A 354 11.32 19.16 24.15
N THR A 355 10.30 19.41 24.97
CA THR A 355 9.45 20.61 24.87
C THR A 355 10.22 21.89 25.14
N ALA A 356 11.08 21.91 26.19
CA ALA A 356 11.89 23.07 26.49
C ALA A 356 12.93 23.34 25.39
N ILE A 357 13.55 22.32 24.85
CA ILE A 357 14.50 22.38 23.73
C ILE A 357 13.79 22.95 22.50
N ALA A 358 12.61 22.43 22.16
CA ALA A 358 11.82 22.89 21.03
C ALA A 358 11.36 24.34 21.18
N ALA A 359 10.99 24.76 22.39
CA ALA A 359 10.61 26.16 22.67
C ALA A 359 11.78 27.14 22.52
N ASN A 360 13.00 26.72 22.80
CA ASN A 360 14.20 27.51 22.61
C ASN A 360 14.66 27.58 21.16
N PHE A 361 14.42 26.53 20.40
CA PHE A 361 14.72 26.40 18.95
C PHE A 361 13.74 27.23 18.10
#